data_2cb67443cc55b02dd99c4a76a375e389
#
_entry.id   2cb67443cc55b02dd99c4a76a375e389
#
_cell.length_a   1.000
_cell.length_b   1.000
_cell.length_c   1.000
_cell.angle_alpha   90.00
_cell.angle_beta   90.00
_cell.angle_gamma   90.00
#
_symmetry.space_group_name_H-M   'P 1'
#
loop_
_entity.id
_entity.type
_entity.pdbx_description
1 polymer ?
#
loop_
_entity_poly.entity_id
_entity_poly.type
_entity_poly.pdbx_seq_one_letter_code
_entity_poly.pdbx_strand_id
1 'polypeptide(L)'
;MFALLLLLQAPDPAPLAVRLAGMTAVTGYEQRMVDSILTLLPGATRDRAGNAVLRLGAGAPARLVACPLDEPGYVVGGIRDDGWLTLHRVPGRVPPLVDQQLEGQRVTVWGARGAVPAVVAVRSVHLTRGRGGAEAPFTADAAYVDLGAMNRAQVAAAGVALLAPVALAKRPHLYGDSLLAAPVAGRRAGCAALVAAAHDSRPAAGTTVIAFVVEQNLSRRGLLTAMHEYGPFTRTLLVDPDSTAIRDAGDLGTVARERLAVRYAGTPVETVPLHEVTPLAGRLRQWIGGGQ
;
A
#
# COMPACT_ATOMS: atom_id res chain seq x y z
N MET A 1 12.57 -8.56 -41.58
CA MET A 1 12.28 -7.63 -40.48
C MET A 1 11.96 -8.48 -39.25
N PHE A 2 12.99 -8.87 -38.47
CA PHE A 2 12.82 -9.66 -37.24
C PHE A 2 12.38 -8.71 -36.16
N ALA A 3 11.09 -8.81 -35.76
CA ALA A 3 10.62 -8.19 -34.53
C ALA A 3 11.29 -8.92 -33.36
N LEU A 4 12.27 -8.28 -32.73
CA LEU A 4 12.87 -8.71 -31.48
C LEU A 4 11.76 -8.65 -30.41
N LEU A 5 11.08 -9.76 -30.15
CA LEU A 5 10.26 -9.92 -28.95
C LEU A 5 11.24 -9.88 -27.78
N LEU A 6 11.44 -8.72 -27.19
CA LEU A 6 11.93 -8.60 -25.83
C LEU A 6 10.88 -9.29 -24.93
N LEU A 7 11.09 -10.57 -24.65
CA LEU A 7 10.43 -11.25 -23.55
C LEU A 7 10.80 -10.44 -22.31
N LEU A 8 9.89 -9.60 -21.83
CA LEU A 8 10.01 -8.94 -20.55
C LEU A 8 10.17 -10.04 -19.51
N GLN A 9 11.37 -10.21 -19.00
CA GLN A 9 11.63 -11.19 -17.94
C GLN A 9 10.80 -10.82 -16.71
N ALA A 10 10.32 -11.85 -15.98
CA ALA A 10 9.65 -11.63 -14.72
C ALA A 10 10.55 -10.78 -13.80
N PRO A 11 10.03 -9.73 -13.18
CA PRO A 11 10.83 -8.90 -12.30
C PRO A 11 11.30 -9.72 -11.10
N ASP A 12 12.55 -9.50 -10.67
CA ASP A 12 13.04 -10.06 -9.41
C ASP A 12 12.20 -9.49 -8.25
N PRO A 13 11.54 -10.35 -7.45
CA PRO A 13 10.60 -9.89 -6.45
C PRO A 13 11.25 -9.13 -5.29
N ALA A 14 12.51 -9.39 -4.93
CA ALA A 14 13.16 -8.71 -3.82
C ALA A 14 13.51 -7.24 -4.12
N PRO A 15 14.20 -6.89 -5.23
CA PRO A 15 14.33 -5.49 -5.65
C PRO A 15 12.99 -4.80 -5.91
N LEU A 16 11.99 -5.53 -6.45
CA LEU A 16 10.68 -4.97 -6.67
C LEU A 16 9.99 -4.62 -5.35
N ALA A 17 10.14 -5.44 -4.29
CA ALA A 17 9.62 -5.13 -2.96
C ALA A 17 10.18 -3.81 -2.42
N VAL A 18 11.50 -3.57 -2.57
CA VAL A 18 12.14 -2.30 -2.18
C VAL A 18 11.58 -1.13 -2.98
N ARG A 19 11.41 -1.30 -4.30
CA ARG A 19 10.81 -0.28 -5.18
C ARG A 19 9.39 0.06 -4.74
N LEU A 20 8.52 -0.94 -4.54
CA LEU A 20 7.13 -0.71 -4.10
C LEU A 20 7.07 -0.10 -2.70
N ALA A 21 7.97 -0.47 -1.78
CA ALA A 21 8.08 0.14 -0.45
C ALA A 21 8.44 1.64 -0.50
N GLY A 22 9.10 2.09 -1.56
CA GLY A 22 9.36 3.51 -1.84
C GLY A 22 8.17 4.30 -2.37
N MET A 23 7.03 3.64 -2.67
CA MET A 23 5.86 4.28 -3.25
C MET A 23 4.78 4.55 -2.21
N THR A 24 4.12 5.69 -2.33
CA THR A 24 2.95 6.07 -1.52
C THR A 24 1.67 5.57 -2.17
N ALA A 25 0.78 4.99 -1.36
CA ALA A 25 -0.55 4.55 -1.77
C ALA A 25 -1.55 4.72 -0.60
N VAL A 26 -1.78 5.96 -0.19
CA VAL A 26 -2.79 6.27 0.84
C VAL A 26 -4.15 5.75 0.39
N THR A 27 -4.91 5.15 1.29
CA THR A 27 -6.26 4.64 1.03
C THR A 27 -7.12 5.67 0.30
N GLY A 28 -7.66 5.31 -0.86
CA GLY A 28 -8.42 6.21 -1.77
C GLY A 28 -7.54 7.01 -2.75
N TYR A 29 -6.20 6.91 -2.65
CA TYR A 29 -5.24 7.64 -3.49
C TYR A 29 -4.15 6.72 -4.07
N GLU A 30 -4.53 5.45 -4.41
CA GLU A 30 -3.60 4.41 -4.86
C GLU A 30 -3.25 4.48 -6.34
N GLN A 31 -3.77 5.44 -7.10
CA GLN A 31 -3.71 5.46 -8.57
C GLN A 31 -2.29 5.29 -9.12
N ARG A 32 -1.29 5.93 -8.53
CA ARG A 32 0.11 5.83 -8.95
C ARG A 32 0.69 4.43 -8.73
N MET A 33 0.31 3.77 -7.64
CA MET A 33 0.70 2.39 -7.37
C MET A 33 0.03 1.45 -8.37
N VAL A 34 -1.26 1.64 -8.63
CA VAL A 34 -2.02 0.87 -9.64
C VAL A 34 -1.39 1.03 -11.02
N ASP A 35 -1.05 2.26 -11.45
CA ASP A 35 -0.38 2.51 -12.73
C ASP A 35 0.97 1.78 -12.82
N SER A 36 1.72 1.76 -11.72
CA SER A 36 2.99 1.01 -11.66
C SER A 36 2.77 -0.49 -11.82
N ILE A 37 1.73 -1.07 -11.17
CA ILE A 37 1.39 -2.48 -11.33
C ILE A 37 0.95 -2.80 -12.77
N LEU A 38 0.12 -1.94 -13.38
CA LEU A 38 -0.32 -2.11 -14.78
C LEU A 38 0.86 -2.12 -15.75
N THR A 39 1.87 -1.28 -15.48
CA THR A 39 3.12 -1.26 -16.29
C THR A 39 3.94 -2.56 -16.11
N LEU A 40 3.92 -3.15 -14.91
CA LEU A 40 4.67 -4.36 -14.59
C LEU A 40 4.01 -5.65 -15.09
N LEU A 41 2.69 -5.63 -15.34
CA LEU A 41 1.90 -6.80 -15.74
C LEU A 41 1.19 -6.57 -17.08
N PRO A 42 1.83 -6.88 -18.20
CA PRO A 42 1.20 -6.80 -19.52
C PRO A 42 -0.09 -7.62 -19.57
N GLY A 43 -1.16 -7.00 -20.07
CA GLY A 43 -2.49 -7.59 -20.12
C GLY A 43 -3.35 -7.35 -18.87
N ALA A 44 -2.80 -6.78 -17.80
CA ALA A 44 -3.60 -6.29 -16.69
C ALA A 44 -4.38 -5.02 -17.08
N THR A 45 -5.58 -4.88 -16.56
CA THR A 45 -6.48 -3.74 -16.82
C THR A 45 -6.97 -3.15 -15.50
N ARG A 46 -7.45 -1.91 -15.55
CA ARG A 46 -8.08 -1.26 -14.40
C ARG A 46 -9.57 -1.60 -14.41
N ASP A 47 -10.09 -2.09 -13.28
CA ASP A 47 -11.53 -2.28 -13.10
C ASP A 47 -12.25 -1.00 -12.65
N ARG A 48 -13.58 -1.08 -12.48
CA ARG A 48 -14.41 0.05 -12.05
C ARG A 48 -14.14 0.54 -10.61
N ALA A 49 -13.55 -0.31 -9.75
CA ALA A 49 -13.14 0.10 -8.40
C ALA A 49 -11.78 0.79 -8.40
N GLY A 50 -11.01 0.66 -9.48
CA GLY A 50 -9.66 1.16 -9.60
C GLY A 50 -8.59 0.10 -9.31
N ASN A 51 -8.96 -1.18 -9.13
CA ASN A 51 -8.00 -2.28 -8.97
C ASN A 51 -7.21 -2.51 -10.26
N ALA A 52 -5.95 -3.00 -10.14
CA ALA A 52 -5.27 -3.59 -11.29
C ALA A 52 -5.59 -5.09 -11.34
N VAL A 53 -6.17 -5.56 -12.44
CA VAL A 53 -6.68 -6.93 -12.57
C VAL A 53 -6.07 -7.61 -13.79
N LEU A 54 -5.51 -8.81 -13.59
CA LEU A 54 -5.04 -9.69 -14.65
C LEU A 54 -5.87 -10.98 -14.62
N ARG A 55 -6.43 -11.38 -15.75
CA ARG A 55 -7.13 -12.65 -15.91
C ARG A 55 -6.28 -13.63 -16.71
N LEU A 56 -6.06 -14.80 -16.15
CA LEU A 56 -5.32 -15.89 -16.78
C LEU A 56 -6.23 -17.09 -16.98
N GLY A 57 -6.16 -17.73 -18.16
CA GLY A 57 -6.99 -18.88 -18.51
C GLY A 57 -8.44 -18.53 -18.83
N ALA A 58 -9.28 -19.55 -18.91
CA ALA A 58 -10.71 -19.41 -19.22
C ALA A 58 -11.54 -20.56 -18.63
N GLY A 59 -12.82 -20.33 -18.39
CA GLY A 59 -13.76 -21.33 -17.87
C GLY A 59 -13.64 -21.61 -16.39
N ALA A 60 -14.26 -22.69 -15.93
CA ALA A 60 -14.27 -23.14 -14.55
C ALA A 60 -13.16 -24.17 -14.28
N PRO A 61 -12.67 -24.29 -13.03
CA PRO A 61 -13.01 -23.48 -11.87
C PRO A 61 -12.41 -22.07 -11.90
N ALA A 62 -13.07 -21.11 -11.26
CA ALA A 62 -12.55 -19.75 -11.10
C ALA A 62 -11.89 -19.56 -9.72
N ARG A 63 -10.74 -18.88 -9.68
CA ARG A 63 -9.95 -18.60 -8.47
C ARG A 63 -9.59 -17.12 -8.43
N LEU A 64 -9.46 -16.58 -7.21
CA LEU A 64 -9.00 -15.21 -6.98
C LEU A 64 -7.74 -15.21 -6.14
N VAL A 65 -6.71 -14.49 -6.59
CA VAL A 65 -5.58 -14.07 -5.75
C VAL A 65 -5.59 -12.55 -5.63
N ALA A 66 -5.69 -12.03 -4.42
CA ALA A 66 -5.73 -10.59 -4.19
C ALA A 66 -4.57 -10.13 -3.31
N CYS A 67 -3.98 -8.96 -3.64
CA CYS A 67 -3.01 -8.25 -2.81
C CYS A 67 -3.44 -6.81 -2.62
N PRO A 68 -3.65 -6.32 -1.37
CA PRO A 68 -4.00 -4.93 -1.11
C PRO A 68 -2.84 -3.97 -1.41
N LEU A 69 -3.14 -2.83 -2.02
CA LEU A 69 -2.16 -1.82 -2.35
C LEU A 69 -2.09 -0.68 -1.35
N ASP A 70 -3.19 -0.40 -0.64
CA ASP A 70 -3.33 0.79 0.17
C ASP A 70 -2.56 0.73 1.50
N GLU A 71 -2.39 1.90 2.07
CA GLU A 71 -1.80 2.12 3.38
C GLU A 71 -2.58 3.17 4.16
N PRO A 72 -2.57 3.13 5.51
CA PRO A 72 -3.06 4.23 6.31
C PRO A 72 -2.36 5.54 5.97
N GLY A 73 -3.10 6.64 5.99
CA GLY A 73 -2.55 7.95 5.72
C GLY A 73 -3.51 9.07 6.08
N TYR A 74 -3.19 10.26 5.62
CA TYR A 74 -3.88 11.48 5.97
C TYR A 74 -4.18 12.30 4.71
N VAL A 75 -5.04 13.29 4.88
CA VAL A 75 -5.28 14.32 3.88
C VAL A 75 -5.13 15.70 4.53
N VAL A 76 -4.85 16.70 3.71
CA VAL A 76 -4.88 18.12 4.14
C VAL A 76 -6.30 18.46 4.54
N GLY A 77 -6.53 18.70 5.82
CA GLY A 77 -7.82 19.08 6.40
C GLY A 77 -8.05 20.58 6.38
N GLY A 78 -6.99 21.37 6.45
CA GLY A 78 -7.04 22.82 6.43
C GLY A 78 -5.71 23.45 6.02
N ILE A 79 -5.78 24.67 5.50
CA ILE A 79 -4.62 25.49 5.16
C ILE A 79 -4.76 26.80 5.95
N ARG A 80 -3.81 27.06 6.83
CA ARG A 80 -3.78 28.23 7.69
C ARG A 80 -3.24 29.47 6.94
N ASP A 81 -3.49 30.67 7.49
CA ASP A 81 -3.01 31.91 6.88
C ASP A 81 -1.49 32.02 6.91
N ASP A 82 -0.85 31.43 7.90
CA ASP A 82 0.61 31.32 8.05
C ASP A 82 1.26 30.24 7.17
N GLY A 83 0.49 29.55 6.32
CA GLY A 83 0.98 28.52 5.39
C GLY A 83 1.08 27.10 5.97
N TRP A 84 0.76 26.90 7.25
CA TRP A 84 0.76 25.58 7.84
C TRP A 84 -0.50 24.80 7.47
N LEU A 85 -0.36 23.46 7.39
CA LEU A 85 -1.47 22.56 7.09
C LEU A 85 -1.93 21.84 8.36
N THR A 86 -3.23 21.65 8.49
CA THR A 86 -3.82 20.68 9.43
C THR A 86 -4.15 19.40 8.69
N LEU A 87 -4.23 18.29 9.43
CA LEU A 87 -4.48 16.97 8.87
C LEU A 87 -5.83 16.42 9.29
N HIS A 88 -6.42 15.60 8.40
CA HIS A 88 -7.44 14.62 8.77
C HIS A 88 -6.93 13.23 8.40
N ARG A 89 -7.11 12.28 9.32
CA ARG A 89 -6.82 10.89 9.02
C ARG A 89 -7.84 10.35 8.02
N VAL A 90 -7.36 9.67 6.98
CA VAL A 90 -8.26 8.95 6.07
C VAL A 90 -9.00 7.88 6.87
N PRO A 91 -10.35 7.78 6.77
CA PRO A 91 -11.12 6.76 7.45
C PRO A 91 -10.64 5.35 7.10
N GLY A 92 -10.68 4.45 8.08
CA GLY A 92 -10.29 3.07 7.86
C GLY A 92 -9.86 2.36 9.14
N ARG A 93 -9.53 1.10 9.01
CA ARG A 93 -8.96 0.31 10.11
C ARG A 93 -7.50 0.65 10.31
N VAL A 94 -7.18 1.21 11.45
CA VAL A 94 -5.81 1.56 11.83
C VAL A 94 -5.60 1.24 13.32
N PRO A 95 -4.35 0.96 13.74
CA PRO A 95 -4.04 0.82 15.17
C PRO A 95 -4.45 2.07 15.97
N PRO A 96 -4.90 1.93 17.22
CA PRO A 96 -5.38 3.07 18.02
C PRO A 96 -4.37 4.22 18.15
N LEU A 97 -3.08 3.91 18.19
CA LEU A 97 -2.01 4.89 18.38
C LEU A 97 -1.26 5.23 17.09
N VAL A 98 -1.87 4.98 15.91
CA VAL A 98 -1.20 5.20 14.61
C VAL A 98 -0.71 6.63 14.43
N ASP A 99 -1.43 7.62 14.97
CA ASP A 99 -1.07 9.02 14.82
C ASP A 99 0.23 9.41 15.55
N GLN A 100 0.65 8.65 16.58
CA GLN A 100 1.94 8.89 17.24
C GLN A 100 3.13 8.76 16.27
N GLN A 101 2.95 8.04 15.18
CA GLN A 101 3.96 7.90 14.12
C GLN A 101 4.24 9.20 13.38
N LEU A 102 3.37 10.21 13.51
CA LEU A 102 3.55 11.50 12.84
C LEU A 102 4.49 12.45 13.59
N GLU A 103 4.57 12.35 14.91
CA GLU A 103 5.26 13.34 15.73
C GLU A 103 6.73 13.51 15.30
N GLY A 104 7.09 14.70 14.84
CA GLY A 104 8.44 15.04 14.40
C GLY A 104 8.91 14.34 13.11
N GLN A 105 7.99 13.75 12.35
CA GLN A 105 8.34 12.98 11.16
C GLN A 105 8.41 13.83 9.88
N ARG A 106 9.15 13.31 8.92
CA ARG A 106 9.11 13.79 7.54
C ARG A 106 7.91 13.18 6.84
N VAL A 107 7.16 14.00 6.13
CA VAL A 107 6.00 13.59 5.35
C VAL A 107 6.12 14.05 3.90
N THR A 108 5.33 13.45 3.04
CA THR A 108 5.14 13.89 1.66
C THR A 108 3.68 14.28 1.50
N VAL A 109 3.44 15.50 1.04
CA VAL A 109 2.13 15.99 0.60
C VAL A 109 2.06 15.84 -0.92
N TRP A 110 1.04 15.16 -1.42
CA TRP A 110 0.87 14.95 -2.86
C TRP A 110 -0.06 15.99 -3.44
N GLY A 111 0.51 17.08 -3.93
CA GLY A 111 -0.22 18.13 -4.63
C GLY A 111 -0.43 17.85 -6.12
N ALA A 112 -1.15 18.73 -6.80
CA ALA A 112 -1.46 18.60 -8.24
C ALA A 112 -0.20 18.53 -9.13
N ARG A 113 0.93 19.09 -8.67
CA ARG A 113 2.21 19.08 -9.40
C ARG A 113 3.17 17.97 -8.95
N GLY A 114 2.75 17.09 -8.06
CA GLY A 114 3.54 15.96 -7.57
C GLY A 114 3.83 16.02 -6.08
N ALA A 115 4.90 15.35 -5.67
CA ALA A 115 5.32 15.21 -4.28
C ALA A 115 5.93 16.52 -3.75
N VAL A 116 5.42 16.99 -2.62
CA VAL A 116 5.95 18.16 -1.88
C VAL A 116 6.50 17.64 -0.55
N PRO A 117 7.82 17.71 -0.31
CA PRO A 117 8.40 17.37 0.98
C PRO A 117 7.90 18.32 2.08
N ALA A 118 7.61 17.76 3.25
CA ALA A 118 7.17 18.52 4.41
C ALA A 118 7.59 17.82 5.71
N VAL A 119 7.39 18.49 6.83
CA VAL A 119 7.65 17.97 8.16
C VAL A 119 6.43 18.16 9.06
N VAL A 120 6.19 17.22 9.96
CA VAL A 120 5.23 17.42 11.03
C VAL A 120 5.93 18.21 12.13
N ALA A 121 5.40 19.38 12.45
CA ALA A 121 5.96 20.27 13.45
C ALA A 121 5.88 19.62 14.85
N VAL A 122 6.93 19.82 15.62
CA VAL A 122 7.03 19.37 17.00
C VAL A 122 7.54 20.50 17.89
N ARG A 123 7.00 20.58 19.09
CA ARG A 123 7.47 21.58 20.07
C ARG A 123 8.88 21.24 20.54
N SER A 124 9.72 22.27 20.69
CA SER A 124 11.03 22.08 21.28
C SER A 124 10.90 21.53 22.71
N VAL A 125 11.62 20.45 23.00
CA VAL A 125 11.63 19.83 24.33
C VAL A 125 12.15 20.77 25.41
N HIS A 126 13.01 21.73 25.06
CA HIS A 126 13.54 22.72 25.98
C HIS A 126 12.54 23.83 26.33
N LEU A 127 11.56 24.09 25.47
CA LEU A 127 10.54 25.13 25.66
C LEU A 127 9.23 24.55 26.21
N THR A 128 9.11 23.24 26.29
CA THR A 128 7.90 22.58 26.81
C THR A 128 8.15 22.19 28.27
N ARG A 129 7.68 23.02 29.20
CA ARG A 129 7.71 22.69 30.63
C ARG A 129 6.65 21.60 30.89
N GLY A 130 7.01 20.58 31.67
CA GLY A 130 6.04 19.62 32.19
C GLY A 130 5.78 18.39 31.30
N ARG A 131 6.61 18.09 30.35
CA ARG A 131 6.56 16.81 29.60
C ARG A 131 6.92 15.59 30.47
N GLY A 132 6.50 15.59 31.70
CA GLY A 132 6.68 14.47 32.63
C GLY A 132 5.32 14.12 33.20
N GLY A 133 4.70 13.05 32.76
CA GLY A 133 3.42 12.61 33.28
C GLY A 133 2.39 12.34 32.18
N ALA A 134 1.12 12.40 32.49
CA ALA A 134 0.01 11.99 31.62
C ALA A 134 -0.28 12.97 30.46
N GLU A 135 0.69 13.20 29.56
CA GLU A 135 0.37 13.86 28.29
C GLU A 135 -0.46 12.91 27.41
N ALA A 136 -1.53 13.46 26.82
CA ALA A 136 -2.34 12.71 25.85
C ALA A 136 -1.45 12.28 24.64
N PRO A 137 -1.69 11.08 24.08
CA PRO A 137 -1.01 10.64 22.88
C PRO A 137 -1.14 11.68 21.74
N PHE A 138 -0.11 11.83 20.94
CA PHE A 138 -0.14 12.67 19.76
C PHE A 138 -1.23 12.19 18.80
N THR A 139 -2.02 13.12 18.27
CA THR A 139 -3.12 12.83 17.33
C THR A 139 -2.98 13.64 16.04
N ALA A 140 -3.64 13.19 14.97
CA ALA A 140 -3.67 13.92 13.71
C ALA A 140 -4.23 15.35 13.87
N ASP A 141 -5.19 15.55 14.78
CA ASP A 141 -5.79 16.86 15.04
C ASP A 141 -4.80 17.84 15.73
N ALA A 142 -3.77 17.30 16.41
CA ALA A 142 -2.69 18.09 17.00
C ALA A 142 -1.52 18.33 16.01
N ALA A 143 -1.57 17.71 14.83
CA ALA A 143 -0.51 17.79 13.85
C ALA A 143 -0.60 19.07 13.01
N TYR A 144 0.51 19.78 12.92
CA TYR A 144 0.72 20.83 11.95
C TYR A 144 1.83 20.43 10.99
N VAL A 145 1.56 20.54 9.69
CA VAL A 145 2.53 20.19 8.65
C VAL A 145 3.09 21.46 8.05
N ASP A 146 4.41 21.58 8.10
CA ASP A 146 5.19 22.65 7.51
C ASP A 146 5.81 22.19 6.20
N LEU A 147 5.48 22.85 5.11
CA LEU A 147 6.08 22.65 3.79
C LEU A 147 7.00 23.82 3.36
N GLY A 148 7.37 24.69 4.30
CA GLY A 148 8.19 25.88 4.06
C GLY A 148 7.44 27.06 3.45
N ALA A 149 6.11 27.02 3.38
CA ALA A 149 5.27 28.12 2.92
C ALA A 149 4.95 29.08 4.07
N MET A 150 4.97 30.38 3.80
CA MET A 150 4.72 31.43 4.77
C MET A 150 3.28 31.98 4.71
N ASN A 151 2.48 31.53 3.76
CA ASN A 151 1.10 31.95 3.56
C ASN A 151 0.35 31.00 2.59
N ARG A 152 -0.97 31.14 2.51
CA ARG A 152 -1.85 30.34 1.63
C ARG A 152 -1.45 30.42 0.14
N ALA A 153 -1.00 31.60 -0.34
CA ALA A 153 -0.63 31.75 -1.74
C ALA A 153 0.58 30.87 -2.10
N GLN A 154 1.56 30.75 -1.22
CA GLN A 154 2.72 29.89 -1.42
C GLN A 154 2.33 28.40 -1.35
N VAL A 155 1.39 28.01 -0.47
CA VAL A 155 0.84 26.65 -0.44
C VAL A 155 0.16 26.31 -1.77
N ALA A 156 -0.70 27.20 -2.28
CA ALA A 156 -1.33 27.05 -3.59
C ALA A 156 -0.30 27.02 -4.72
N ALA A 157 0.72 27.86 -4.65
CA ALA A 157 1.85 27.85 -5.58
C ALA A 157 2.65 26.55 -5.52
N ALA A 158 2.71 25.83 -4.42
CA ALA A 158 3.25 24.46 -4.33
C ALA A 158 2.32 23.39 -4.94
N GLY A 159 1.10 23.77 -5.36
CA GLY A 159 0.11 22.85 -5.91
C GLY A 159 -0.64 22.06 -4.85
N VAL A 160 -0.56 22.47 -3.58
CA VAL A 160 -1.22 21.80 -2.45
C VAL A 160 -2.59 22.42 -2.23
N ALA A 161 -3.61 21.58 -2.07
CA ALA A 161 -4.99 21.96 -1.81
C ALA A 161 -5.58 21.10 -0.69
N LEU A 162 -6.79 21.43 -0.27
CA LEU A 162 -7.57 20.57 0.63
C LEU A 162 -7.71 19.17 0.02
N LEU A 163 -7.75 18.16 0.88
CA LEU A 163 -7.80 16.74 0.54
C LEU A 163 -6.57 16.19 -0.20
N ALA A 164 -5.51 16.97 -0.40
CA ALA A 164 -4.25 16.45 -0.90
C ALA A 164 -3.74 15.35 0.05
N PRO A 165 -3.41 14.13 -0.44
CA PRO A 165 -2.98 13.04 0.42
C PRO A 165 -1.61 13.30 1.04
N VAL A 166 -1.48 12.88 2.30
CA VAL A 166 -0.27 13.03 3.11
C VAL A 166 0.12 11.68 3.69
N ALA A 167 1.37 11.30 3.51
CA ALA A 167 1.94 10.08 4.07
C ALA A 167 3.33 10.33 4.65
N LEU A 168 3.78 9.42 5.52
CA LEU A 168 5.19 9.39 5.93
C LEU A 168 6.10 9.36 4.70
N ALA A 169 7.18 10.12 4.72
CA ALA A 169 8.15 10.14 3.62
C ALA A 169 8.74 8.74 3.42
N LYS A 170 8.60 8.21 2.22
CA LYS A 170 9.05 6.86 1.89
C LYS A 170 10.56 6.81 1.75
N ARG A 171 11.19 6.10 2.66
CA ARG A 171 12.63 5.84 2.67
C ARG A 171 12.86 4.38 3.05
N PRO A 172 12.69 3.42 2.10
CA PRO A 172 13.01 2.03 2.37
C PRO A 172 14.43 1.91 2.90
N HIS A 173 14.60 1.22 4.02
CA HIS A 173 15.89 1.06 4.67
C HIS A 173 16.30 -0.40 4.65
N LEU A 174 17.44 -0.67 4.02
CA LEU A 174 18.04 -2.00 4.02
C LEU A 174 19.06 -2.08 5.15
N TYR A 175 19.00 -3.14 5.96
CA TYR A 175 19.93 -3.37 7.05
C TYR A 175 20.08 -4.87 7.35
N GLY A 176 21.09 -5.22 8.16
CA GLY A 176 21.47 -6.63 8.31
C GLY A 176 21.76 -7.27 6.95
N ASP A 177 21.60 -8.59 6.84
CA ASP A 177 21.95 -9.31 5.61
C ASP A 177 20.91 -9.11 4.48
N SER A 178 19.64 -8.99 4.83
CA SER A 178 18.57 -8.85 3.82
C SER A 178 17.25 -8.37 4.41
N LEU A 179 17.28 -7.44 5.35
CA LEU A 179 16.08 -6.90 5.97
C LEU A 179 15.68 -5.58 5.31
N LEU A 180 14.40 -5.46 4.97
CA LEU A 180 13.78 -4.25 4.47
C LEU A 180 12.87 -3.67 5.53
N ALA A 181 13.17 -2.45 6.02
CA ALA A 181 12.29 -1.67 6.88
C ALA A 181 11.61 -0.54 6.10
N ALA A 182 10.30 -0.47 6.17
CA ALA A 182 9.49 0.59 5.59
C ALA A 182 8.05 0.53 6.14
N PRO A 183 7.26 1.62 6.07
CA PRO A 183 5.82 1.52 6.31
C PRO A 183 5.17 0.48 5.38
N VAL A 184 4.36 -0.42 5.94
CA VAL A 184 3.65 -1.51 5.24
C VAL A 184 4.56 -2.42 4.39
N ALA A 185 5.80 -2.65 4.83
CA ALA A 185 6.80 -3.43 4.10
C ALA A 185 6.29 -4.83 3.73
N GLY A 186 5.57 -5.51 4.62
CA GLY A 186 5.01 -6.85 4.38
C GLY A 186 4.01 -6.87 3.24
N ARG A 187 3.12 -5.89 3.19
CA ARG A 187 2.15 -5.73 2.09
C ARG A 187 2.86 -5.46 0.76
N ARG A 188 3.84 -4.56 0.75
CA ARG A 188 4.65 -4.24 -0.44
C ARG A 188 5.41 -5.46 -0.97
N ALA A 189 6.04 -6.22 -0.07
CA ALA A 189 6.76 -7.44 -0.41
C ALA A 189 5.81 -8.55 -0.91
N GLY A 190 4.64 -8.70 -0.30
CA GLY A 190 3.60 -9.61 -0.76
C GLY A 190 3.12 -9.28 -2.18
N CYS A 191 2.85 -8.00 -2.47
CA CYS A 191 2.45 -7.57 -3.81
C CYS A 191 3.59 -7.75 -4.82
N ALA A 192 4.86 -7.50 -4.44
CA ALA A 192 6.01 -7.76 -5.32
C ALA A 192 6.13 -9.25 -5.68
N ALA A 193 5.96 -10.14 -4.69
CA ALA A 193 5.92 -11.58 -4.91
C ALA A 193 4.79 -11.99 -5.85
N LEU A 194 3.60 -11.39 -5.71
CA LEU A 194 2.45 -11.67 -6.58
C LEU A 194 2.68 -11.17 -8.01
N VAL A 195 3.28 -10.00 -8.22
CA VAL A 195 3.67 -9.51 -9.55
C VAL A 195 4.61 -10.50 -10.22
N ALA A 196 5.67 -10.94 -9.53
CA ALA A 196 6.63 -11.89 -10.08
C ALA A 196 6.00 -13.27 -10.35
N ALA A 197 5.09 -13.72 -9.50
CA ALA A 197 4.35 -14.96 -9.72
C ALA A 197 3.41 -14.88 -10.92
N ALA A 198 2.72 -13.76 -11.09
CA ALA A 198 1.72 -13.55 -12.13
C ALA A 198 2.30 -13.48 -13.54
N HIS A 199 3.52 -12.94 -13.66
CA HIS A 199 4.16 -12.64 -14.95
C HIS A 199 4.30 -13.89 -15.84
N ASP A 200 4.73 -15.02 -15.26
CA ASP A 200 5.02 -16.25 -16.01
C ASP A 200 4.00 -17.36 -15.75
N SER A 201 2.95 -17.09 -14.98
CA SER A 201 1.99 -18.12 -14.61
C SER A 201 0.95 -18.36 -15.69
N ARG A 202 0.56 -19.64 -15.79
CA ARG A 202 -0.61 -20.07 -16.56
C ARG A 202 -1.38 -21.09 -15.70
N PRO A 203 -2.69 -20.93 -15.53
CA PRO A 203 -3.48 -21.96 -14.83
C PRO A 203 -3.51 -23.23 -15.66
N ALA A 204 -3.38 -24.38 -15.00
CA ALA A 204 -3.49 -25.69 -15.66
C ALA A 204 -4.92 -25.93 -16.18
N ALA A 205 -5.94 -25.39 -15.50
CA ALA A 205 -7.34 -25.41 -15.88
C ALA A 205 -8.09 -24.24 -15.23
N GLY A 206 -9.16 -23.80 -15.90
CA GLY A 206 -10.05 -22.76 -15.41
C GLY A 206 -9.48 -21.34 -15.52
N THR A 207 -10.04 -20.44 -14.74
CA THR A 207 -9.65 -19.02 -14.70
C THR A 207 -9.00 -18.69 -13.38
N THR A 208 -7.87 -17.98 -13.40
CA THR A 208 -7.31 -17.32 -12.21
C THR A 208 -7.35 -15.82 -12.42
N VAL A 209 -8.05 -15.11 -11.54
CA VAL A 209 -8.09 -13.66 -11.46
C VAL A 209 -7.04 -13.21 -10.44
N ILE A 210 -6.14 -12.35 -10.85
CA ILE A 210 -5.12 -11.74 -9.99
C ILE A 210 -5.50 -10.29 -9.85
N ALA A 211 -5.77 -9.84 -8.62
CA ALA A 211 -6.25 -8.49 -8.33
C ALA A 211 -5.35 -7.78 -7.33
N PHE A 212 -4.79 -6.65 -7.72
CA PHE A 212 -4.14 -5.72 -6.81
C PHE A 212 -5.18 -4.69 -6.39
N VAL A 213 -5.70 -4.88 -5.17
CA VAL A 213 -6.93 -4.21 -4.73
C VAL A 213 -6.67 -2.92 -3.98
N VAL A 214 -7.52 -1.92 -4.25
CA VAL A 214 -7.52 -0.62 -3.60
C VAL A 214 -8.46 -0.60 -2.39
N GLU A 215 -8.29 0.39 -1.52
CA GLU A 215 -9.20 0.69 -0.40
C GLU A 215 -9.49 -0.50 0.52
N GLN A 216 -8.49 -1.34 0.77
CA GLN A 216 -8.61 -2.45 1.72
C GLN A 216 -8.91 -1.96 3.13
N ASN A 217 -8.28 -0.84 3.55
CA ASN A 217 -8.52 -0.26 4.86
C ASN A 217 -9.90 0.42 4.98
N LEU A 218 -10.51 0.82 3.84
CA LEU A 218 -11.85 1.40 3.77
C LEU A 218 -12.84 0.34 3.29
N SER A 219 -13.40 -0.43 4.23
CA SER A 219 -14.45 -1.44 3.96
C SER A 219 -14.11 -2.48 2.89
N ARG A 220 -12.85 -2.66 2.52
CA ARG A 220 -12.39 -3.63 1.51
C ARG A 220 -13.04 -3.45 0.14
N ARG A 221 -13.37 -2.23 -0.24
CA ARG A 221 -14.16 -1.93 -1.44
C ARG A 221 -13.58 -2.57 -2.69
N GLY A 222 -12.27 -2.46 -2.93
CA GLY A 222 -11.63 -3.07 -4.09
C GLY A 222 -11.78 -4.59 -4.13
N LEU A 223 -11.53 -5.27 -3.01
CA LEU A 223 -11.67 -6.73 -2.91
C LEU A 223 -13.10 -7.19 -3.15
N LEU A 224 -14.07 -6.56 -2.49
CA LEU A 224 -15.50 -6.88 -2.65
C LEU A 224 -15.97 -6.66 -4.10
N THR A 225 -15.52 -5.58 -4.73
CA THR A 225 -15.82 -5.33 -6.15
C THR A 225 -15.24 -6.42 -7.05
N ALA A 226 -13.97 -6.81 -6.84
CA ALA A 226 -13.36 -7.88 -7.62
C ALA A 226 -14.09 -9.22 -7.44
N MET A 227 -14.51 -9.54 -6.22
CA MET A 227 -15.28 -10.76 -5.93
C MET A 227 -16.64 -10.75 -6.62
N HIS A 228 -17.33 -9.62 -6.64
CA HIS A 228 -18.64 -9.50 -7.27
C HIS A 228 -18.54 -9.49 -8.81
N GLU A 229 -17.54 -8.80 -9.37
CA GLU A 229 -17.41 -8.58 -10.80
C GLU A 229 -16.90 -9.81 -11.55
N TYR A 230 -15.94 -10.52 -10.94
CA TYR A 230 -15.25 -11.65 -11.59
C TYR A 230 -15.63 -13.02 -11.03
N GLY A 231 -16.41 -13.07 -9.93
CA GLY A 231 -16.86 -14.31 -9.31
C GLY A 231 -18.05 -14.98 -10.02
N PRO A 232 -18.58 -16.08 -9.49
CA PRO A 232 -18.19 -16.69 -8.21
C PRO A 232 -16.84 -17.42 -8.27
N PHE A 233 -16.11 -17.43 -7.14
CA PHE A 233 -14.84 -18.12 -7.04
C PHE A 233 -14.96 -19.40 -6.20
N THR A 234 -14.31 -20.46 -6.65
CA THR A 234 -14.19 -21.71 -5.88
C THR A 234 -13.15 -21.62 -4.77
N ARG A 235 -12.13 -20.77 -4.96
CA ARG A 235 -11.05 -20.51 -4.01
C ARG A 235 -10.61 -19.06 -4.08
N THR A 236 -10.36 -18.47 -2.92
CA THR A 236 -9.81 -17.10 -2.81
C THR A 236 -8.56 -17.13 -1.93
N LEU A 237 -7.50 -16.47 -2.38
CA LEU A 237 -6.26 -16.28 -1.65
C LEU A 237 -6.01 -14.78 -1.45
N LEU A 238 -5.78 -14.36 -0.22
CA LEU A 238 -5.35 -13.00 0.10
C LEU A 238 -3.87 -12.99 0.52
N VAL A 239 -3.08 -12.19 -0.17
CA VAL A 239 -1.67 -11.95 0.11
C VAL A 239 -1.56 -10.69 0.97
N ASP A 240 -1.69 -10.83 2.28
CA ASP A 240 -1.64 -9.70 3.22
C ASP A 240 -1.09 -10.14 4.59
N PRO A 241 -0.07 -9.47 5.15
CA PRO A 241 0.43 -9.75 6.50
C PRO A 241 -0.58 -9.40 7.60
N ASP A 242 -1.54 -8.51 7.35
CA ASP A 242 -2.54 -8.13 8.33
C ASP A 242 -3.52 -9.27 8.60
N SER A 243 -3.41 -9.85 9.81
CA SER A 243 -4.26 -10.96 10.24
C SER A 243 -5.69 -10.52 10.60
N THR A 244 -5.94 -9.24 10.83
CA THR A 244 -7.25 -8.74 11.28
C THR A 244 -8.21 -8.50 10.12
N ALA A 245 -7.69 -8.41 8.90
CA ALA A 245 -8.42 -8.01 7.71
C ALA A 245 -9.61 -8.92 7.31
N ILE A 246 -9.76 -10.11 7.90
CA ILE A 246 -10.80 -11.07 7.48
C ILE A 246 -11.68 -11.59 8.61
N ARG A 247 -11.42 -11.30 9.89
CA ARG A 247 -12.26 -11.83 10.99
C ARG A 247 -13.76 -11.50 10.83
N ASP A 248 -14.08 -10.46 10.08
CA ASP A 248 -15.44 -10.00 9.83
C ASP A 248 -15.95 -10.33 8.41
N ALA A 249 -15.33 -11.29 7.74
CA ALA A 249 -15.64 -11.63 6.34
C ALA A 249 -16.72 -12.71 6.22
N GLY A 250 -17.77 -12.64 7.01
CA GLY A 250 -18.90 -13.60 6.95
C GLY A 250 -19.45 -13.84 5.54
N ASP A 251 -19.31 -12.84 4.65
CA ASP A 251 -19.83 -12.89 3.27
C ASP A 251 -18.79 -13.37 2.21
N LEU A 252 -17.53 -13.58 2.59
CA LEU A 252 -16.45 -13.86 1.64
C LEU A 252 -16.15 -15.37 1.43
N GLY A 253 -16.87 -16.25 2.14
CA GLY A 253 -16.56 -17.68 2.12
C GLY A 253 -15.18 -18.01 2.72
N THR A 254 -14.63 -19.16 2.39
CA THR A 254 -13.30 -19.56 2.88
C THR A 254 -12.21 -18.83 2.09
N VAL A 255 -11.53 -17.89 2.76
CA VAL A 255 -10.38 -17.16 2.20
C VAL A 255 -9.09 -17.71 2.79
N ALA A 256 -8.24 -18.32 1.95
CA ALA A 256 -6.90 -18.71 2.31
C ALA A 256 -5.97 -17.48 2.37
N ARG A 257 -4.83 -17.61 3.05
CA ARG A 257 -3.86 -16.51 3.19
C ARG A 257 -2.44 -16.96 2.96
N GLU A 258 -1.71 -16.09 2.27
CA GLU A 258 -0.26 -16.13 2.21
C GLU A 258 0.31 -14.82 2.75
N ARG A 259 1.36 -14.93 3.53
CA ARG A 259 2.01 -13.77 4.14
C ARG A 259 3.50 -14.01 4.36
N LEU A 260 4.25 -12.94 4.42
CA LEU A 260 5.59 -12.92 5.00
C LEU A 260 5.50 -12.67 6.51
N ALA A 261 6.43 -13.23 7.26
CA ALA A 261 6.62 -12.83 8.64
C ALA A 261 7.09 -11.38 8.70
N VAL A 262 6.39 -10.55 9.47
CA VAL A 262 6.77 -9.16 9.68
C VAL A 262 7.18 -8.91 11.12
N ARG A 263 8.19 -8.04 11.32
CA ARG A 263 8.52 -7.45 12.61
C ARG A 263 7.97 -6.04 12.66
N TYR A 264 7.62 -5.58 13.86
CA TYR A 264 7.14 -4.21 14.09
C TYR A 264 5.93 -3.83 13.22
N ALA A 265 4.99 -4.77 13.07
CA ALA A 265 3.81 -4.61 12.22
C ALA A 265 3.04 -3.32 12.53
N GLY A 266 2.61 -2.61 11.47
CA GLY A 266 1.84 -1.37 11.58
C GLY A 266 2.64 -0.17 12.05
N THR A 267 3.98 -0.21 12.03
CA THR A 267 4.87 0.91 12.35
C THR A 267 5.63 1.43 11.12
N PRO A 268 6.24 2.63 11.18
CA PRO A 268 7.06 3.17 10.09
C PRO A 268 8.29 2.32 9.74
N VAL A 269 8.67 1.43 10.64
CA VAL A 269 9.82 0.52 10.52
C VAL A 269 9.39 -0.94 10.44
N GLU A 270 8.18 -1.20 9.96
CA GLU A 270 7.76 -2.56 9.68
C GLU A 270 8.81 -3.25 8.81
N THR A 271 9.24 -4.43 9.25
CA THR A 271 10.43 -5.08 8.69
C THR A 271 10.10 -6.46 8.16
N VAL A 272 10.59 -6.75 6.95
CA VAL A 272 10.48 -8.07 6.29
C VAL A 272 11.85 -8.58 5.85
N PRO A 273 12.08 -9.91 5.87
CA PRO A 273 13.25 -10.53 5.29
C PRO A 273 13.07 -10.65 3.76
N LEU A 274 13.93 -9.98 2.98
CA LEU A 274 13.85 -10.00 1.52
C LEU A 274 14.11 -11.36 0.92
N HIS A 275 14.91 -12.21 1.56
CA HIS A 275 15.18 -13.58 1.09
C HIS A 275 13.94 -14.48 1.07
N GLU A 276 12.88 -14.13 1.81
CA GLU A 276 11.61 -14.87 1.80
C GLU A 276 10.66 -14.46 0.67
N VAL A 277 10.92 -13.34 -0.03
CA VAL A 277 10.01 -12.83 -1.07
C VAL A 277 9.99 -13.74 -2.30
N THR A 278 11.14 -14.24 -2.72
CA THR A 278 11.25 -15.19 -3.85
C THR A 278 10.59 -16.55 -3.54
N PRO A 279 10.80 -17.17 -2.37
CA PRO A 279 10.01 -18.34 -1.97
C PRO A 279 8.50 -18.11 -1.95
N LEU A 280 8.04 -16.94 -1.47
CA LEU A 280 6.62 -16.57 -1.52
C LEU A 280 6.12 -16.52 -2.97
N ALA A 281 6.85 -15.89 -3.87
CA ALA A 281 6.48 -15.85 -5.30
C ALA A 281 6.38 -17.27 -5.89
N GLY A 282 7.24 -18.21 -5.48
CA GLY A 282 7.16 -19.62 -5.85
C GLY A 282 5.86 -20.28 -5.40
N ARG A 283 5.45 -20.11 -4.14
CA ARG A 283 4.18 -20.64 -3.63
C ARG A 283 2.97 -20.03 -4.33
N LEU A 284 2.99 -18.72 -4.56
CA LEU A 284 1.93 -18.03 -5.29
C LEU A 284 1.81 -18.54 -6.74
N ARG A 285 2.93 -18.81 -7.41
CA ARG A 285 2.94 -19.40 -8.75
C ARG A 285 2.30 -20.79 -8.77
N GLN A 286 2.61 -21.64 -7.79
CA GLN A 286 1.98 -22.95 -7.64
C GLN A 286 0.47 -22.81 -7.45
N TRP A 287 0.03 -21.90 -6.59
CA TRP A 287 -1.38 -21.65 -6.34
C TRP A 287 -2.10 -21.13 -7.60
N ILE A 288 -1.52 -20.18 -8.35
CA ILE A 288 -2.04 -19.67 -9.63
C ILE A 288 -2.17 -20.81 -10.64
N GLY A 289 -1.20 -21.71 -10.69
CA GLY A 289 -1.20 -22.89 -11.56
C GLY A 289 -2.26 -23.93 -11.23
N GLY A 290 -2.91 -23.85 -10.10
CA GLY A 290 -3.96 -24.78 -9.65
C GLY A 290 -3.48 -25.80 -8.62
N GLY A 291 -2.27 -25.65 -8.06
CA GLY A 291 -1.77 -26.42 -6.91
C GLY A 291 -2.64 -26.21 -5.65
N GLN A 292 -2.54 -27.18 -4.71
CA GLN A 292 -3.21 -27.09 -3.40
C GLN A 292 -2.45 -26.16 -2.48
#